data_9c412825660f343eeefcb311efbb11d0
#
_entry.id   9c412825660f343eeefcb311efbb11d0
#
_cell.length_a   1.000
_cell.length_b   1.000
_cell.length_c   1.000
_cell.angle_alpha   90.00
_cell.angle_beta   90.00
_cell.angle_gamma   90.00
#
_symmetry.space_group_name_H-M   'P 1'
#
loop_
_entity.id
_entity.type
_entity.pdbx_description
1 polymer ?
#
loop_
_entity_poly.entity_id
_entity_poly.type
_entity_poly.pdbx_seq_one_letter_code
_entity_poly.pdbx_strand_id
1 'polypeptide(L)'
;MSDDANSSLPDPLSWRPLKAPSLAEFEVIATEAFRRLPAEFRRKCEGVVIHVEDTATDEVLDSMGIQSELDLMGLFQGVGLPFQSESAPVQMPNMVWLYRVPILLYWAEHEETLGAIITHVLVHEIGHHFGLSDDDMYEIERLAE
;
A
#
# COMPACT_ATOMS: atom_id res chain seq x y z
N MET A 1 -18.32 6.71 33.94
CA MET A 1 -18.08 6.88 33.40
C MET A 1 -17.91 6.37 32.37
N SER A 2 -18.07 6.11 32.07
CA SER A 2 -17.86 5.77 31.37
C SER A 2 -18.12 5.78 30.21
N ASP A 3 -18.26 6.16 29.59
CA ASP A 3 -18.39 6.42 28.48
C ASP A 3 -17.41 5.96 27.68
N ASP A 4 -16.94 4.90 27.73
CA ASP A 4 -15.88 4.38 27.02
C ASP A 4 -16.15 4.21 25.59
N ALA A 5 -17.35 3.91 25.20
CA ALA A 5 -17.69 3.77 23.82
C ALA A 5 -17.50 5.08 23.08
N ASN A 6 -17.82 6.16 23.75
CA ASN A 6 -17.65 7.46 23.13
C ASN A 6 -16.21 7.87 23.12
N SER A 7 -15.45 7.41 24.09
CA SER A 7 -14.07 7.83 24.15
C SER A 7 -13.26 7.24 23.02
N SER A 8 -13.81 6.26 22.30
CA SER A 8 -13.09 5.71 21.16
C SER A 8 -13.22 6.57 19.91
N LEU A 9 -14.13 7.54 19.91
CA LEU A 9 -14.31 8.40 18.77
C LEU A 9 -13.45 9.65 18.91
N PRO A 10 -12.73 10.02 17.86
CA PRO A 10 -11.89 11.20 17.95
C PRO A 10 -12.73 12.46 18.04
N ASP A 11 -12.21 13.44 18.76
CA ASP A 11 -12.78 14.76 18.77
C ASP A 11 -12.56 15.38 17.39
N PRO A 12 -13.61 15.83 16.70
CA PRO A 12 -13.40 16.42 15.40
C PRO A 12 -12.44 17.59 15.39
N LEU A 13 -12.34 18.30 16.50
CA LEU A 13 -11.43 19.43 16.54
C LEU A 13 -9.96 19.02 16.56
N SER A 14 -9.69 17.75 16.82
CA SER A 14 -8.33 17.26 16.79
C SER A 14 -7.75 17.27 15.38
N TRP A 15 -8.61 17.38 14.38
CA TRP A 15 -8.14 17.45 12.99
C TRP A 15 -7.58 18.81 12.61
N ARG A 16 -8.00 19.86 13.35
CA ARG A 16 -7.63 21.23 12.96
C ARG A 16 -6.13 21.47 12.77
N PRO A 17 -5.27 20.99 13.63
CA PRO A 17 -3.83 21.25 13.46
C PRO A 17 -3.12 20.26 12.55
N LEU A 18 -3.81 19.25 12.06
CA LEU A 18 -3.16 18.21 11.31
C LEU A 18 -3.08 18.55 9.84
N LYS A 19 -2.00 18.12 9.24
CA LYS A 19 -1.84 18.16 7.80
C LYS A 19 -2.02 16.75 7.28
N ALA A 20 -2.25 16.63 5.98
CA ALA A 20 -2.27 15.30 5.38
C ALA A 20 -0.89 14.67 5.57
N PRO A 21 -0.83 13.36 5.76
CA PRO A 21 0.44 12.69 5.96
C PRO A 21 1.38 12.91 4.78
N SER A 22 2.63 13.18 5.09
CA SER A 22 3.67 13.38 4.10
C SER A 22 4.13 12.05 3.51
N LEU A 23 4.97 12.13 2.50
CA LEU A 23 5.57 10.91 1.94
C LEU A 23 6.34 10.14 3.02
N ALA A 24 7.09 10.83 3.85
CA ALA A 24 7.84 10.17 4.91
C ALA A 24 6.90 9.50 5.90
N GLU A 25 5.80 10.14 6.22
CA GLU A 25 4.83 9.56 7.13
C GLU A 25 4.12 8.38 6.50
N PHE A 26 3.84 8.45 5.21
CA PHE A 26 3.28 7.31 4.50
C PHE A 26 4.21 6.12 4.57
N GLU A 27 5.50 6.37 4.44
CA GLU A 27 6.49 5.30 4.49
C GLU A 27 6.46 4.60 5.85
N VAL A 28 6.34 5.37 6.91
CA VAL A 28 6.26 4.79 8.25
C VAL A 28 4.98 3.97 8.40
N ILE A 29 3.85 4.51 7.94
CA ILE A 29 2.58 3.79 8.04
C ILE A 29 2.64 2.50 7.23
N ALA A 30 3.21 2.57 6.03
CA ALA A 30 3.29 1.40 5.17
C ALA A 30 4.20 0.33 5.77
N THR A 31 5.31 0.75 6.34
CA THR A 31 6.23 -0.18 6.97
C THR A 31 5.56 -0.87 8.16
N GLU A 32 4.83 -0.11 8.95
CA GLU A 32 4.12 -0.69 10.09
C GLU A 32 3.02 -1.63 9.62
N ALA A 33 2.29 -1.24 8.58
CA ALA A 33 1.26 -2.09 8.02
C ALA A 33 1.86 -3.43 7.56
N PHE A 34 3.00 -3.38 6.91
CA PHE A 34 3.66 -4.58 6.44
C PHE A 34 4.08 -5.47 7.61
N ARG A 35 4.61 -4.85 8.67
CA ARG A 35 5.06 -5.61 9.82
C ARG A 35 3.93 -6.36 10.52
N ARG A 36 2.72 -5.90 10.40
CA ARG A 36 1.56 -6.54 11.02
C ARG A 36 0.98 -7.68 10.21
N LEU A 37 1.47 -7.87 8.99
CA LEU A 37 0.98 -8.96 8.15
C LEU A 37 1.45 -10.30 8.73
N PRO A 38 0.69 -11.37 8.47
CA PRO A 38 1.08 -12.68 8.99
C PRO A 38 2.48 -13.08 8.56
N ALA A 39 3.18 -13.76 9.44
CA ALA A 39 4.57 -14.12 9.19
C ALA A 39 4.74 -14.95 7.93
N GLU A 40 3.77 -15.81 7.64
CA GLU A 40 3.86 -16.62 6.42
C GLU A 40 3.85 -15.77 5.17
N PHE A 41 2.98 -14.74 5.17
CA PHE A 41 2.91 -13.86 4.02
C PHE A 41 4.20 -13.05 3.92
N ARG A 42 4.70 -12.56 5.05
CA ARG A 42 5.93 -11.76 5.05
C ARG A 42 7.14 -12.55 4.56
N ARG A 43 7.15 -13.85 4.81
CA ARG A 43 8.25 -14.67 4.33
C ARG A 43 8.29 -14.73 2.81
N LYS A 44 7.11 -14.70 2.17
CA LYS A 44 7.06 -14.68 0.72
C LYS A 44 7.54 -13.36 0.16
N CYS A 45 7.53 -12.33 1.00
CA CYS A 45 7.89 -10.98 0.56
C CYS A 45 9.33 -10.63 0.85
N GLU A 46 10.15 -11.61 1.16
CA GLU A 46 11.53 -11.31 1.50
C GLU A 46 12.19 -10.58 0.36
N GLY A 47 12.83 -9.45 0.68
CA GLY A 47 13.49 -8.67 -0.34
C GLY A 47 12.61 -7.66 -1.05
N VAL A 48 11.32 -7.64 -0.74
CA VAL A 48 10.44 -6.63 -1.34
C VAL A 48 10.72 -5.28 -0.69
N VAL A 49 10.86 -4.26 -1.52
CA VAL A 49 11.09 -2.90 -1.06
C VAL A 49 9.82 -2.09 -1.27
N ILE A 50 9.44 -1.32 -0.27
CA ILE A 50 8.26 -0.47 -0.35
C ILE A 50 8.71 0.94 -0.71
N HIS A 51 8.11 1.47 -1.78
CA HIS A 51 8.37 2.83 -2.22
C HIS A 51 7.08 3.64 -2.16
N VAL A 52 7.19 4.90 -1.77
CA VAL A 52 6.03 5.79 -1.72
C VAL A 52 6.34 7.00 -2.59
N GLU A 53 5.40 7.33 -3.48
CA GLU A 53 5.49 8.52 -4.31
C GLU A 53 4.14 9.20 -4.32
N ASP A 54 4.08 10.43 -4.79
CA ASP A 54 2.78 11.11 -4.84
C ASP A 54 1.86 10.49 -5.88
N THR A 55 2.35 10.27 -7.08
CA THR A 55 1.57 9.67 -8.17
C THR A 55 2.50 8.86 -9.04
N ALA A 56 1.91 7.96 -9.82
CA ALA A 56 2.69 7.19 -10.79
C ALA A 56 3.16 8.10 -11.91
N THR A 57 4.26 7.71 -12.54
CA THR A 57 4.76 8.46 -13.68
C THR A 57 3.89 8.22 -14.90
N ASP A 58 3.99 9.14 -15.86
CA ASP A 58 3.26 8.96 -17.12
C ASP A 58 3.65 7.67 -17.80
N GLU A 59 4.91 7.30 -17.70
CA GLU A 59 5.41 6.08 -18.29
C GLU A 59 4.68 4.86 -17.74
N VAL A 60 4.54 4.82 -16.42
CA VAL A 60 3.84 3.72 -15.78
C VAL A 60 2.38 3.70 -16.18
N LEU A 61 1.74 4.86 -16.15
CA LEU A 61 0.33 4.95 -16.49
C LEU A 61 0.08 4.50 -17.92
N ASP A 62 0.93 4.94 -18.84
CA ASP A 62 0.80 4.56 -20.23
C ASP A 62 0.94 3.07 -20.42
N SER A 63 1.91 2.48 -19.72
CA SER A 63 2.15 1.05 -19.87
C SER A 63 0.99 0.22 -19.34
N MET A 64 0.19 0.76 -18.44
CA MET A 64 -0.94 0.05 -17.87
C MET A 64 -2.27 0.46 -18.47
N GLY A 65 -2.26 1.40 -19.41
CA GLY A 65 -3.50 1.86 -20.02
C GLY A 65 -4.37 2.67 -19.10
N ILE A 66 -3.78 3.30 -18.09
CA ILE A 66 -4.51 4.11 -17.12
C ILE A 66 -4.40 5.56 -17.52
N GLN A 67 -5.53 6.23 -17.60
CA GLN A 67 -5.55 7.61 -18.08
C GLN A 67 -5.30 8.64 -16.99
N SER A 68 -5.73 8.36 -15.78
CA SER A 68 -5.59 9.34 -14.70
C SER A 68 -4.68 8.80 -13.63
N GLU A 69 -3.74 9.64 -13.20
CA GLU A 69 -2.86 9.26 -12.12
C GLU A 69 -3.62 9.04 -10.81
N LEU A 70 -4.85 9.54 -10.71
CA LEU A 70 -5.64 9.36 -9.51
C LEU A 70 -6.29 7.98 -9.43
N ASP A 71 -6.19 7.21 -10.50
CA ASP A 71 -6.82 5.89 -10.55
C ASP A 71 -5.90 4.74 -10.18
N LEU A 72 -4.66 5.03 -9.84
CA LEU A 72 -3.70 3.99 -9.50
C LEU A 72 -3.16 4.24 -8.10
N MET A 73 -3.55 3.38 -7.16
CA MET A 73 -3.15 3.53 -5.77
C MET A 73 -1.87 2.79 -5.43
N GLY A 74 -1.52 1.78 -6.21
CA GLY A 74 -0.33 1.02 -5.95
C GLY A 74 0.07 0.18 -7.14
N LEU A 75 1.27 -0.38 -7.07
CA LEU A 75 1.80 -1.17 -8.17
C LEU A 75 2.89 -2.09 -7.63
N PHE A 76 2.85 -3.34 -8.03
CA PHE A 76 3.96 -4.25 -7.75
C PHE A 76 4.84 -4.32 -8.97
N GLN A 77 6.14 -4.08 -8.77
CA GLN A 77 7.09 -4.15 -9.86
C GLN A 77 8.03 -5.30 -9.56
N GLY A 78 7.76 -6.43 -10.16
CA GLY A 78 8.62 -7.57 -10.00
C GLY A 78 9.80 -7.44 -10.92
N VAL A 79 10.92 -8.01 -10.50
CA VAL A 79 12.05 -8.08 -11.35
C VAL A 79 11.76 -9.14 -12.33
N GLY A 80 11.39 -8.77 -13.42
CA GLY A 80 10.89 -9.64 -14.36
C GLY A 80 11.89 -10.47 -14.89
N LEU A 81 11.66 -11.62 -14.77
CA LEU A 81 12.36 -12.54 -15.33
C LEU A 81 12.54 -12.38 -16.73
N PRO A 82 11.50 -12.17 -17.56
CA PRO A 82 11.71 -12.10 -18.99
C PRO A 82 12.43 -10.86 -19.41
N PHE A 83 12.47 -9.85 -18.53
CA PHE A 83 13.13 -8.64 -18.93
C PHE A 83 14.55 -8.57 -18.47
N GLN A 84 15.01 -9.55 -17.74
CA GLN A 84 16.37 -9.52 -17.30
C GLN A 84 17.25 -9.87 -18.44
N SER A 85 18.04 -8.95 -18.84
CA SER A 85 19.02 -9.18 -19.84
C SER A 85 20.16 -9.94 -19.20
N GLU A 86 20.70 -10.87 -19.94
CA GLU A 86 21.81 -11.58 -19.46
C GLU A 86 22.99 -10.71 -19.21
N SER A 87 23.00 -9.56 -19.83
CA SER A 87 24.08 -8.63 -19.62
C SER A 87 23.86 -7.76 -18.40
N ALA A 88 22.71 -7.86 -17.75
CA ALA A 88 22.45 -7.06 -16.57
C ALA A 88 22.87 -7.84 -15.34
N PRO A 89 24.01 -7.51 -14.79
CA PRO A 89 24.54 -8.30 -13.69
C PRO A 89 23.83 -8.01 -12.36
N VAL A 90 23.15 -6.87 -12.26
CA VAL A 90 22.54 -6.48 -11.02
C VAL A 90 21.06 -6.76 -11.08
N GLN A 91 20.58 -7.50 -10.11
CA GLN A 91 19.16 -7.74 -10.03
C GLN A 91 18.53 -6.69 -9.17
N MET A 92 17.48 -6.07 -9.69
CA MET A 92 16.75 -5.12 -8.90
C MET A 92 15.80 -5.86 -7.99
N PRO A 93 15.58 -5.38 -6.78
CA PRO A 93 14.64 -6.06 -5.89
C PRO A 93 13.22 -5.90 -6.41
N ASN A 94 12.35 -6.80 -5.95
CA ASN A 94 10.93 -6.61 -6.18
C ASN A 94 10.51 -5.40 -5.38
N MET A 95 9.61 -4.62 -5.94
CA MET A 95 9.18 -3.39 -5.32
C MET A 95 7.67 -3.27 -5.34
N VAL A 96 7.13 -2.73 -4.27
CA VAL A 96 5.74 -2.35 -4.27
C VAL A 96 5.69 -0.85 -4.09
N TRP A 97 4.95 -0.20 -4.99
CA TRP A 97 4.80 1.25 -4.99
C TRP A 97 3.46 1.60 -4.39
N LEU A 98 3.44 2.62 -3.55
CA LEU A 98 2.21 3.18 -3.03
C LEU A 98 2.16 4.63 -3.46
N TYR A 99 1.00 5.06 -3.94
CA TYR A 99 0.85 6.41 -4.46
C TYR A 99 -0.02 7.22 -3.50
N ARG A 100 0.61 8.19 -2.88
CA ARG A 100 0.03 8.93 -1.79
C ARG A 100 -1.24 9.68 -2.17
N VAL A 101 -1.22 10.40 -3.27
CA VAL A 101 -2.35 11.25 -3.63
C VAL A 101 -3.61 10.46 -3.93
N PRO A 102 -3.56 9.43 -4.78
CA PRO A 102 -4.78 8.63 -4.99
C PRO A 102 -5.24 7.89 -3.75
N ILE A 103 -4.31 7.47 -2.88
CA ILE A 103 -4.71 6.83 -1.63
C ILE A 103 -5.44 7.83 -0.72
N LEU A 104 -4.93 9.05 -0.63
CA LEU A 104 -5.59 10.08 0.18
C LEU A 104 -6.98 10.42 -0.37
N LEU A 105 -7.10 10.44 -1.70
CA LEU A 105 -8.38 10.68 -2.31
C LEU A 105 -9.37 9.57 -1.98
N TYR A 106 -8.93 8.34 -2.09
CA TYR A 106 -9.77 7.20 -1.73
C TYR A 106 -10.20 7.30 -0.26
N TRP A 107 -9.27 7.65 0.60
CA TRP A 107 -9.54 7.80 2.02
C TRP A 107 -10.62 8.85 2.26
N ALA A 108 -10.54 9.96 1.54
CA ALA A 108 -11.51 11.03 1.70
C ALA A 108 -12.91 10.60 1.26
N GLU A 109 -12.99 9.64 0.36
CA GLU A 109 -14.27 9.22 -0.21
C GLU A 109 -14.89 8.01 0.49
N HIS A 110 -14.18 7.40 1.40
CA HIS A 110 -14.65 6.17 2.02
C HIS A 110 -14.51 6.26 3.54
N GLU A 111 -15.21 5.36 4.23
CA GLU A 111 -15.20 5.36 5.69
C GLU A 111 -14.28 4.30 6.23
N GLU A 112 -13.05 4.30 5.78
CA GLU A 112 -12.05 3.36 6.25
C GLU A 112 -10.88 4.14 6.82
N THR A 113 -10.13 3.51 7.71
CA THR A 113 -8.94 4.19 8.23
C THR A 113 -7.84 4.17 7.17
N LEU A 114 -6.97 5.15 7.25
CA LEU A 114 -5.86 5.22 6.34
C LEU A 114 -4.98 3.97 6.45
N GLY A 115 -4.76 3.50 7.68
CA GLY A 115 -3.97 2.29 7.87
C GLY A 115 -4.58 1.08 7.19
N ALA A 116 -5.90 0.94 7.26
CA ALA A 116 -6.57 -0.18 6.62
C ALA A 116 -6.45 -0.10 5.10
N ILE A 117 -6.57 1.10 4.55
CA ILE A 117 -6.45 1.28 3.11
C ILE A 117 -5.05 0.92 2.64
N ILE A 118 -4.04 1.40 3.35
CA ILE A 118 -2.65 1.10 2.97
C ILE A 118 -2.38 -0.39 3.07
N THR A 119 -2.88 -1.04 4.13
CA THR A 119 -2.73 -2.49 4.27
C THR A 119 -3.38 -3.20 3.08
N HIS A 120 -4.57 -2.76 2.72
CA HIS A 120 -5.29 -3.38 1.61
C HIS A 120 -4.51 -3.26 0.30
N VAL A 121 -3.98 -2.08 0.01
CA VAL A 121 -3.22 -1.89 -1.22
C VAL A 121 -1.97 -2.77 -1.22
N LEU A 122 -1.26 -2.81 -0.10
CA LEU A 122 -0.08 -3.66 0.01
C LEU A 122 -0.40 -5.13 -0.25
N VAL A 123 -1.41 -5.64 0.43
CA VAL A 123 -1.75 -7.05 0.32
C VAL A 123 -2.19 -7.39 -1.09
N HIS A 124 -2.99 -6.52 -1.70
CA HIS A 124 -3.51 -6.82 -3.03
C HIS A 124 -2.44 -6.74 -4.10
N GLU A 125 -1.57 -5.75 -4.03
CA GLU A 125 -0.51 -5.65 -5.04
C GLU A 125 0.47 -6.81 -4.93
N ILE A 126 0.89 -7.12 -3.71
CA ILE A 126 1.83 -8.21 -3.51
C ILE A 126 1.13 -9.55 -3.76
N GLY A 127 -0.10 -9.68 -3.30
CA GLY A 127 -0.83 -10.94 -3.43
C GLY A 127 -1.09 -11.31 -4.86
N HIS A 128 -1.45 -10.32 -5.69
CA HIS A 128 -1.68 -10.59 -7.10
C HIS A 128 -0.40 -11.10 -7.76
N HIS A 129 0.73 -10.54 -7.38
CA HIS A 129 2.00 -10.98 -7.94
C HIS A 129 2.26 -12.46 -7.62
N PHE A 130 1.88 -12.89 -6.41
CA PHE A 130 2.09 -14.28 -6.02
C PHE A 130 0.92 -15.18 -6.39
N GLY A 131 -0.06 -14.67 -7.10
CA GLY A 131 -1.17 -15.49 -7.55
C GLY A 131 -2.19 -15.85 -6.48
N LEU A 132 -2.27 -15.06 -5.44
CA LEU A 132 -3.23 -15.34 -4.37
C LEU A 132 -4.63 -14.97 -4.81
N SER A 133 -5.61 -15.72 -4.33
CA SER A 133 -7.01 -15.43 -4.63
C SER A 133 -7.49 -14.26 -3.77
N ASP A 134 -8.63 -13.70 -4.15
CA ASP A 134 -9.24 -12.64 -3.36
C ASP A 134 -9.54 -13.13 -1.94
N ASP A 135 -9.99 -14.37 -1.81
CA ASP A 135 -10.28 -14.93 -0.50
C ASP A 135 -9.02 -15.02 0.35
N ASP A 136 -7.91 -15.45 -0.25
CA ASP A 136 -6.65 -15.54 0.45
C ASP A 136 -6.23 -14.16 0.95
N MET A 137 -6.35 -13.15 0.10
CA MET A 137 -5.93 -11.81 0.46
C MET A 137 -6.83 -11.22 1.53
N TYR A 138 -8.12 -11.50 1.46
CA TYR A 138 -9.03 -11.02 2.49
C TYR A 138 -8.65 -11.61 3.85
N GLU A 139 -8.32 -12.88 3.87
CA GLU A 139 -7.94 -13.54 5.11
C GLU A 139 -6.64 -12.95 5.66
N ILE A 140 -5.69 -12.65 4.80
CA ILE A 140 -4.44 -12.03 5.22
C ILE A 140 -4.71 -10.68 5.88
N GLU A 141 -5.58 -9.87 5.27
CA GLU A 141 -5.93 -8.59 5.85
C GLU A 141 -6.62 -8.74 7.19
N ARG A 142 -7.48 -9.73 7.30
CA ARG A 142 -8.20 -9.96 8.54
C ARG A 142 -7.25 -10.32 9.67
N LEU A 143 -6.20 -11.06 9.36
CA LEU A 143 -5.24 -11.48 10.36
C LEU A 143 -4.20 -10.40 10.69
N ALA A 144 -4.18 -9.34 9.92
CA ALA A 144 -3.18 -8.29 10.08
C ALA A 144 -3.50 -7.33 11.21
N GLU A 145 -4.58 -7.50 11.89
CA GLU A 145 -4.97 -6.56 12.92
C GLU A 145 -4.23 -6.68 14.24
#